data_28decce8c04315c4a26868919db1bedb
#
_entry.id   28decce8c04315c4a26868919db1bedb
#
_cell.length_a   1.000
_cell.length_b   1.000
_cell.length_c   1.000
_cell.angle_alpha   90.00
_cell.angle_beta   90.00
_cell.angle_gamma   90.00
#
_symmetry.space_group_name_H-M   'P 1'
#
loop_
_entity.id
_entity.type
_entity.pdbx_description
1 polymer ?
#
loop_
_entity_poly.entity_id
_entity_poly.type
_entity_poly.pdbx_seq_one_letter_code
_entity_poly.pdbx_strand_id
1 'polypeptide(L)'
;MVSVRAARPDDAHQCAPLVFASGEREFLYFLGVARERCIEFLEAAFRSRAGRFSWRRHRVAIDEYGAVTGVLALHDGRSMRWDGPSLVWMLARHFGAWGAAHMLARGLLLETELPKPSHDQILMAHCAVAEPMRGQGIFTALFRHVTTSDLRAEDADRRIVLDVLVENEAARALYERLGFVANVAARRPRSRRLPAELYSIRMSRDCRPDEITDPRE
;
A
#
# COMPACT_ATOMS: atom_id res chain seq x y z
N MET A 1 -21.69 2.36 11.81
CA MET A 1 -20.68 1.30 12.17
C MET A 1 -19.89 0.97 10.92
N VAL A 2 -18.56 0.85 10.99
CA VAL A 2 -17.72 0.52 9.81
C VAL A 2 -17.58 -1.00 9.72
N SER A 3 -17.76 -1.57 8.53
CA SER A 3 -17.48 -2.98 8.24
C SER A 3 -16.30 -3.11 7.26
N VAL A 4 -15.55 -4.22 7.34
CA VAL A 4 -14.39 -4.48 6.47
C VAL A 4 -14.68 -5.69 5.60
N ARG A 5 -14.34 -5.60 4.31
CA ARG A 5 -14.51 -6.68 3.34
C ARG A 5 -13.40 -6.68 2.28
N ALA A 6 -13.32 -7.76 1.52
CA ALA A 6 -12.55 -7.77 0.29
C ALA A 6 -13.10 -6.72 -0.69
N ALA A 7 -12.19 -6.03 -1.39
CA ALA A 7 -12.59 -5.08 -2.43
C ALA A 7 -13.22 -5.80 -3.64
N ARG A 8 -13.95 -5.03 -4.45
CA ARG A 8 -14.60 -5.48 -5.69
C ARG A 8 -14.19 -4.57 -6.85
N PRO A 9 -14.32 -4.99 -8.11
CA PRO A 9 -14.02 -4.13 -9.26
C PRO A 9 -14.79 -2.81 -9.24
N ASP A 10 -16.03 -2.83 -8.74
CA ASP A 10 -16.91 -1.66 -8.69
C ASP A 10 -16.50 -0.62 -7.65
N ASP A 11 -15.65 -1.01 -6.68
CA ASP A 11 -15.10 -0.06 -5.71
C ASP A 11 -14.00 0.85 -6.33
N ALA A 12 -13.59 0.59 -7.56
CA ALA A 12 -12.44 1.25 -8.20
C ALA A 12 -12.52 2.78 -8.17
N HIS A 13 -13.69 3.35 -8.46
CA HIS A 13 -13.88 4.80 -8.48
C HIS A 13 -13.65 5.44 -7.10
N GLN A 14 -14.10 4.78 -6.03
CA GLN A 14 -13.91 5.27 -4.66
C GLN A 14 -12.51 4.93 -4.10
N CYS A 15 -11.95 3.79 -4.51
CA CYS A 15 -10.64 3.33 -4.04
C CYS A 15 -9.47 4.06 -4.70
N ALA A 16 -9.56 4.42 -5.99
CA ALA A 16 -8.45 5.03 -6.71
C ALA A 16 -7.94 6.34 -6.08
N PRO A 17 -8.80 7.28 -5.65
CA PRO A 17 -8.36 8.47 -4.92
C PRO A 17 -7.68 8.14 -3.58
N LEU A 18 -8.16 7.12 -2.86
CA LEU A 18 -7.57 6.69 -1.59
C LEU A 18 -6.21 6.02 -1.81
N VAL A 19 -6.10 5.14 -2.81
CA VAL A 19 -4.83 4.54 -3.21
C VAL A 19 -3.83 5.62 -3.60
N PHE A 20 -4.25 6.61 -4.39
CA PHE A 20 -3.40 7.75 -4.73
C PHE A 20 -2.96 8.51 -3.48
N ALA A 21 -3.88 8.84 -2.58
CA ALA A 21 -3.58 9.57 -1.35
C ALA A 21 -2.65 8.81 -0.39
N SER A 22 -2.57 7.47 -0.49
CA SER A 22 -1.65 6.65 0.32
C SER A 22 -0.18 6.86 -0.02
N GLY A 23 0.11 7.39 -1.21
CA GLY A 23 1.48 7.62 -1.71
C GLY A 23 1.50 8.66 -2.82
N GLU A 24 0.91 9.84 -2.58
CA GLU A 24 0.74 10.90 -3.58
C GLU A 24 2.08 11.30 -4.22
N ARG A 25 3.12 11.52 -3.40
CA ARG A 25 4.44 11.93 -3.89
C ARG A 25 5.09 10.84 -4.74
N GLU A 26 4.99 9.59 -4.30
CA GLU A 26 5.51 8.41 -4.99
C GLU A 26 4.80 8.19 -6.33
N PHE A 27 3.48 8.34 -6.39
CA PHE A 27 2.71 8.21 -7.62
C PHE A 27 3.00 9.34 -8.61
N LEU A 28 3.07 10.58 -8.13
CA LEU A 28 3.44 11.73 -8.97
C LEU A 28 4.85 11.57 -9.55
N TYR A 29 5.80 11.10 -8.74
CA TYR A 29 7.16 10.83 -9.22
C TYR A 29 7.18 9.67 -10.22
N PHE A 30 6.55 8.54 -9.87
CA PHE A 30 6.54 7.33 -10.70
C PHE A 30 5.90 7.57 -12.05
N LEU A 31 4.68 8.10 -12.07
CA LEU A 31 3.92 8.32 -13.30
C LEU A 31 4.36 9.60 -14.02
N GLY A 32 4.73 10.67 -13.30
CA GLY A 32 5.18 11.94 -13.88
C GLY A 32 4.11 12.63 -14.70
N VAL A 33 2.86 12.49 -14.29
CA VAL A 33 1.68 13.13 -14.91
C VAL A 33 0.86 13.82 -13.82
N ALA A 34 -0.13 14.63 -14.22
CA ALA A 34 -1.01 15.31 -13.29
C ALA A 34 -1.81 14.32 -12.41
N ARG A 35 -2.24 14.78 -11.23
CA ARG A 35 -2.99 14.04 -10.22
C ARG A 35 -4.18 13.27 -10.80
N GLU A 36 -4.97 13.94 -11.62
CA GLU A 36 -6.17 13.39 -12.25
C GLU A 36 -5.83 12.17 -13.12
N ARG A 37 -4.76 12.29 -13.89
CA ARG A 37 -4.27 11.20 -14.77
C ARG A 37 -3.69 10.04 -13.95
N CYS A 38 -3.10 10.31 -12.79
CA CYS A 38 -2.67 9.26 -11.86
C CYS A 38 -3.89 8.49 -11.33
N ILE A 39 -4.94 9.19 -10.91
CA ILE A 39 -6.17 8.58 -10.38
C ILE A 39 -6.90 7.79 -11.47
N GLU A 40 -7.02 8.30 -12.69
CA GLU A 40 -7.58 7.57 -13.85
C GLU A 40 -6.85 6.25 -14.11
N PHE A 41 -5.51 6.29 -14.10
CA PHE A 41 -4.70 5.08 -14.25
C PHE A 41 -4.93 4.10 -13.10
N LEU A 42 -4.92 4.57 -11.87
CA LEU A 42 -5.15 3.73 -10.68
C LEU A 42 -6.55 3.12 -10.68
N GLU A 43 -7.57 3.84 -11.14
CA GLU A 43 -8.92 3.34 -11.28
C GLU A 43 -8.99 2.19 -12.31
N ALA A 44 -8.39 2.38 -13.49
CA ALA A 44 -8.31 1.33 -14.50
C ALA A 44 -7.51 0.12 -14.00
N ALA A 45 -6.39 0.36 -13.30
CA ALA A 45 -5.53 -0.66 -12.73
C ALA A 45 -6.21 -1.45 -11.60
N PHE A 46 -7.00 -0.78 -10.78
CA PHE A 46 -7.76 -1.40 -9.69
C PHE A 46 -8.80 -2.40 -10.21
N ARG A 47 -9.48 -2.12 -11.31
CA ARG A 47 -10.43 -3.04 -11.96
C ARG A 47 -9.79 -4.31 -12.52
N SER A 48 -8.47 -4.32 -12.70
CA SER A 48 -7.75 -5.49 -13.21
C SER A 48 -7.80 -6.66 -12.24
N ARG A 49 -7.84 -7.88 -12.80
CA ARG A 49 -7.74 -9.12 -12.01
C ARG A 49 -6.31 -9.46 -11.58
N ALA A 50 -5.30 -8.82 -12.17
CA ALA A 50 -3.89 -9.09 -11.94
C ALA A 50 -3.10 -7.80 -11.70
N GLY A 51 -1.91 -7.94 -11.10
CA GLY A 51 -1.02 -6.83 -10.80
C GLY A 51 -1.20 -6.25 -9.40
N ARG A 52 -0.26 -5.37 -9.05
CA ARG A 52 -0.17 -4.81 -7.69
C ARG A 52 -1.34 -3.91 -7.30
N PHE A 53 -2.00 -3.28 -8.26
CA PHE A 53 -3.15 -2.40 -8.01
C PHE A 53 -4.50 -3.10 -8.08
N SER A 54 -4.53 -4.40 -8.38
CA SER A 54 -5.76 -5.18 -8.51
C SER A 54 -6.63 -5.12 -7.25
N TRP A 55 -7.95 -4.99 -7.43
CA TRP A 55 -8.94 -5.09 -6.36
C TRP A 55 -8.75 -6.34 -5.48
N ARG A 56 -8.24 -7.43 -6.03
CA ARG A 56 -8.01 -8.70 -5.32
C ARG A 56 -6.98 -8.59 -4.19
N ARG A 57 -6.12 -7.58 -4.24
CA ARG A 57 -5.09 -7.31 -3.24
C ARG A 57 -5.58 -6.42 -2.11
N HIS A 58 -6.77 -5.81 -2.27
CA HIS A 58 -7.25 -4.77 -1.39
C HIS A 58 -8.36 -5.24 -0.45
N ARG A 59 -8.37 -4.66 0.73
CA ARG A 59 -9.47 -4.65 1.67
C ARG A 59 -10.00 -3.23 1.79
N VAL A 60 -11.31 -3.10 1.93
CA VAL A 60 -11.99 -1.81 2.07
C VAL A 60 -12.79 -1.78 3.35
N ALA A 61 -12.75 -0.64 4.01
CA ALA A 61 -13.67 -0.29 5.07
C ALA A 61 -14.84 0.47 4.46
N ILE A 62 -16.06 0.06 4.76
CA ILE A 62 -17.28 0.69 4.26
C ILE A 62 -18.13 1.18 5.42
N ASP A 63 -18.76 2.32 5.24
CA ASP A 63 -19.72 2.87 6.19
C ASP A 63 -21.12 2.20 6.06
N GLU A 64 -22.08 2.68 6.83
CA GLU A 64 -23.46 2.18 6.84
C GLU A 64 -24.22 2.45 5.52
N TYR A 65 -23.73 3.39 4.70
CA TYR A 65 -24.30 3.72 3.39
C TYR A 65 -23.62 2.97 2.25
N GLY A 66 -22.60 2.15 2.56
CA GLY A 66 -21.83 1.39 1.58
C GLY A 66 -20.71 2.18 0.90
N ALA A 67 -20.42 3.40 1.37
CA ALA A 67 -19.31 4.19 0.85
C ALA A 67 -17.96 3.69 1.39
N VAL A 68 -16.94 3.68 0.52
CA VAL A 68 -15.58 3.27 0.91
C VAL A 68 -14.93 4.41 1.70
N THR A 69 -14.63 4.12 2.96
CA THR A 69 -14.01 5.07 3.91
C THR A 69 -12.52 4.81 4.14
N GLY A 70 -12.03 3.63 3.75
CA GLY A 70 -10.61 3.30 3.88
C GLY A 70 -10.21 2.12 3.01
N VAL A 71 -8.93 2.03 2.70
CA VAL A 71 -8.35 0.99 1.85
C VAL A 71 -7.00 0.53 2.41
N LEU A 72 -6.69 -0.74 2.22
CA LEU A 72 -5.41 -1.36 2.55
C LEU A 72 -5.15 -2.50 1.57
N ALA A 73 -3.90 -2.65 1.09
CA ALA A 73 -3.48 -3.75 0.24
C ALA A 73 -2.43 -4.62 0.92
N LEU A 74 -2.48 -5.92 0.65
CA LEU A 74 -1.44 -6.89 1.01
C LEU A 74 -0.78 -7.46 -0.24
N HIS A 75 0.53 -7.46 -0.26
CA HIS A 75 1.34 -8.04 -1.33
C HIS A 75 2.24 -9.13 -0.77
N ASP A 76 1.98 -10.36 -1.17
CA ASP A 76 2.82 -11.49 -0.82
C ASP A 76 4.14 -11.43 -1.60
N GLY A 77 5.27 -11.40 -0.89
CA GLY A 77 6.60 -11.40 -1.48
C GLY A 77 6.89 -12.62 -2.36
N ARG A 78 6.21 -13.75 -2.11
CA ARG A 78 6.31 -14.97 -2.95
C ARG A 78 5.76 -14.76 -4.35
N SER A 79 4.68 -13.97 -4.48
CA SER A 79 3.96 -13.79 -5.75
C SER A 79 4.22 -12.45 -6.44
N MET A 80 4.70 -11.43 -5.72
CA MET A 80 4.85 -10.07 -6.25
C MET A 80 5.82 -9.94 -7.43
N ARG A 81 6.76 -10.88 -7.58
CA ARG A 81 7.67 -10.95 -8.73
C ARG A 81 6.94 -11.11 -10.07
N TRP A 82 5.73 -11.67 -10.06
CA TRP A 82 4.92 -11.90 -11.25
C TRP A 82 4.06 -10.69 -11.66
N ASP A 83 4.03 -9.64 -10.84
CA ASP A 83 3.25 -8.43 -11.13
C ASP A 83 3.89 -7.53 -12.20
N GLY A 84 5.19 -7.73 -12.49
CA GLY A 84 5.95 -6.91 -13.45
C GLY A 84 5.34 -6.85 -14.85
N PRO A 85 5.10 -7.99 -15.53
CA PRO A 85 4.51 -7.99 -16.87
C PRO A 85 3.14 -7.31 -16.93
N SER A 86 2.30 -7.51 -15.91
CA SER A 86 0.99 -6.86 -15.81
C SER A 86 1.12 -5.34 -15.71
N LEU A 87 2.05 -4.85 -14.91
CA LEU A 87 2.31 -3.41 -14.77
C LEU A 87 2.80 -2.80 -16.09
N VAL A 88 3.77 -3.45 -16.76
CA VAL A 88 4.29 -3.00 -18.06
C VAL A 88 3.17 -2.88 -19.07
N TRP A 89 2.34 -3.92 -19.20
CA TRP A 89 1.21 -3.94 -20.13
C TRP A 89 0.20 -2.81 -19.83
N MET A 90 -0.14 -2.59 -18.56
CA MET A 90 -1.08 -1.57 -18.15
C MET A 90 -0.56 -0.15 -18.42
N LEU A 91 0.72 0.10 -18.12
CA LEU A 91 1.36 1.38 -18.41
C LEU A 91 1.40 1.64 -19.93
N ALA A 92 1.81 0.64 -20.72
CA ALA A 92 1.87 0.77 -22.17
C ALA A 92 0.50 1.01 -22.81
N ARG A 93 -0.54 0.33 -22.30
CA ARG A 93 -1.92 0.50 -22.77
C ARG A 93 -2.48 1.90 -22.44
N HIS A 94 -2.13 2.46 -21.28
CA HIS A 94 -2.71 3.71 -20.78
C HIS A 94 -1.93 4.96 -21.23
N PHE A 95 -0.59 4.86 -21.29
CA PHE A 95 0.33 5.98 -21.55
C PHE A 95 1.16 5.82 -22.84
N GLY A 96 0.94 4.73 -23.59
CA GLY A 96 1.77 4.37 -24.74
C GLY A 96 3.13 3.79 -24.34
N ALA A 97 3.82 3.17 -25.31
CA ALA A 97 5.09 2.46 -25.05
C ALA A 97 6.19 3.40 -24.54
N TRP A 98 6.28 4.61 -25.11
CA TRP A 98 7.28 5.61 -24.72
C TRP A 98 7.05 6.13 -23.29
N GLY A 99 5.80 6.47 -22.96
CA GLY A 99 5.43 6.86 -21.58
C GLY A 99 5.74 5.76 -20.58
N ALA A 100 5.35 4.51 -20.91
CA ALA A 100 5.63 3.36 -20.06
C ALA A 100 7.14 3.15 -19.80
N ALA A 101 7.99 3.30 -20.83
CA ALA A 101 9.43 3.16 -20.65
C ALA A 101 10.01 4.18 -19.65
N HIS A 102 9.59 5.45 -19.73
CA HIS A 102 10.00 6.49 -18.79
C HIS A 102 9.48 6.23 -17.36
N MET A 103 8.23 5.77 -17.22
CA MET A 103 7.64 5.43 -15.95
C MET A 103 8.37 4.26 -15.30
N LEU A 104 8.70 3.22 -16.07
CA LEU A 104 9.46 2.08 -15.59
C LEU A 104 10.87 2.48 -15.15
N ALA A 105 11.55 3.37 -15.87
CA ALA A 105 12.86 3.88 -15.47
C ALA A 105 12.78 4.61 -14.11
N ARG A 106 11.76 5.47 -13.90
CA ARG A 106 11.51 6.10 -12.60
C ARG A 106 11.14 5.08 -11.53
N GLY A 107 10.34 4.07 -11.89
CA GLY A 107 9.98 2.96 -11.00
C GLY A 107 11.18 2.20 -10.48
N LEU A 108 12.17 1.91 -11.34
CA LEU A 108 13.42 1.26 -10.93
C LEU A 108 14.23 2.11 -9.94
N LEU A 109 14.24 3.44 -10.13
CA LEU A 109 14.86 4.34 -9.16
C LEU A 109 14.09 4.35 -7.83
N LEU A 110 12.76 4.37 -7.89
CA LEU A 110 11.91 4.34 -6.69
C LEU A 110 12.07 3.02 -5.91
N GLU A 111 12.27 1.89 -6.60
CA GLU A 111 12.54 0.58 -5.97
C GLU A 111 13.85 0.56 -5.15
N THR A 112 14.76 1.52 -5.35
CA THR A 112 15.96 1.63 -4.49
C THR A 112 15.60 2.13 -3.08
N GLU A 113 14.50 2.87 -2.94
CA GLU A 113 13.99 3.38 -1.66
C GLU A 113 12.85 2.51 -1.12
N LEU A 114 11.96 2.05 -2.01
CA LEU A 114 10.81 1.20 -1.71
C LEU A 114 11.03 -0.22 -2.27
N PRO A 115 11.90 -1.03 -1.65
CA PRO A 115 12.27 -2.34 -2.18
C PRO A 115 11.10 -3.30 -2.11
N LYS A 116 10.99 -4.20 -3.09
CA LYS A 116 10.02 -5.29 -3.05
C LYS A 116 10.19 -6.14 -1.79
N PRO A 117 9.09 -6.69 -1.26
CA PRO A 117 9.17 -7.61 -0.14
C PRO A 117 9.95 -8.88 -0.53
N SER A 118 10.75 -9.39 0.40
CA SER A 118 11.38 -10.70 0.28
C SER A 118 10.35 -11.83 0.43
N HIS A 119 10.77 -13.05 0.15
CA HIS A 119 9.89 -14.23 0.18
C HIS A 119 9.25 -14.47 1.56
N ASP A 120 9.93 -14.09 2.63
CA ASP A 120 9.49 -14.18 4.02
C ASP A 120 8.69 -12.95 4.50
N GLN A 121 8.32 -12.04 3.58
CA GLN A 121 7.62 -10.81 3.91
C GLN A 121 6.28 -10.69 3.21
N ILE A 122 5.37 -9.99 3.86
CA ILE A 122 4.09 -9.52 3.31
C ILE A 122 4.13 -8.00 3.37
N LEU A 123 4.10 -7.34 2.21
CA LEU A 123 4.09 -5.88 2.15
C LEU A 123 2.67 -5.36 2.32
N MET A 124 2.45 -4.57 3.35
CA MET A 124 1.25 -3.78 3.54
C MET A 124 1.44 -2.42 2.85
N ALA A 125 0.59 -2.13 1.88
CA ALA A 125 0.67 -0.95 1.04
C ALA A 125 -0.71 -0.32 0.80
N HIS A 126 -0.74 0.82 0.13
CA HIS A 126 -1.98 1.55 -0.21
C HIS A 126 -2.87 1.81 1.01
N CYS A 127 -2.24 2.14 2.14
CA CYS A 127 -2.93 2.37 3.42
C CYS A 127 -3.49 3.80 3.46
N ALA A 128 -4.80 3.94 3.32
CA ALA A 128 -5.45 5.24 3.39
C ALA A 128 -6.84 5.18 4.02
N VAL A 129 -7.19 6.26 4.72
CA VAL A 129 -8.54 6.53 5.23
C VAL A 129 -8.97 7.88 4.69
N ALA A 130 -10.22 7.96 4.23
CA ALA A 130 -10.84 9.19 3.76
C ALA A 130 -10.69 10.30 4.82
N GLU A 131 -10.29 11.49 4.39
CA GLU A 131 -9.90 12.56 5.31
C GLU A 131 -10.93 12.89 6.38
N PRO A 132 -12.25 13.02 6.07
CA PRO A 132 -13.28 13.29 7.08
C PRO A 132 -13.46 12.16 8.09
N MET A 133 -12.97 10.97 7.79
CA MET A 133 -13.15 9.75 8.59
C MET A 133 -11.90 9.36 9.38
N ARG A 134 -10.84 10.19 9.33
CA ARG A 134 -9.60 9.94 10.09
C ARG A 134 -9.85 10.09 11.60
N GLY A 135 -9.01 9.45 12.40
CA GLY A 135 -9.13 9.50 13.88
C GLY A 135 -10.24 8.62 14.46
N GLN A 136 -11.04 7.94 13.64
CA GLN A 136 -12.18 7.11 14.06
C GLN A 136 -11.86 5.61 14.15
N GLY A 137 -10.59 5.23 14.17
CA GLY A 137 -10.16 3.83 14.31
C GLY A 137 -10.33 2.96 13.06
N ILE A 138 -10.71 3.55 11.90
CA ILE A 138 -10.99 2.80 10.66
C ILE A 138 -9.76 2.04 10.19
N PHE A 139 -8.58 2.66 10.21
CA PHE A 139 -7.35 1.96 9.84
C PHE A 139 -7.04 0.79 10.77
N THR A 140 -7.25 0.96 12.06
CA THR A 140 -7.08 -0.12 13.06
C THR A 140 -8.04 -1.28 12.78
N ALA A 141 -9.29 -0.99 12.39
CA ALA A 141 -10.26 -2.01 12.00
C ALA A 141 -9.82 -2.77 10.73
N LEU A 142 -9.33 -2.05 9.69
CA LEU A 142 -8.74 -2.66 8.49
C LEU A 142 -7.55 -3.55 8.85
N PHE A 143 -6.62 -3.03 9.63
CA PHE A 143 -5.42 -3.77 10.04
C PHE A 143 -5.78 -5.02 10.85
N ARG A 144 -6.68 -4.90 11.84
CA ARG A 144 -7.15 -6.03 12.63
C ARG A 144 -7.79 -7.09 11.73
N HIS A 145 -8.66 -6.69 10.80
CA HIS A 145 -9.29 -7.63 9.86
C HIS A 145 -8.25 -8.42 9.06
N VAL A 146 -7.24 -7.77 8.47
CA VAL A 146 -6.23 -8.47 7.67
C VAL A 146 -5.37 -9.40 8.53
N THR A 147 -5.03 -9.00 9.75
CA THR A 147 -4.19 -9.83 10.64
C THR A 147 -4.94 -11.03 11.22
N THR A 148 -6.26 -10.95 11.39
CA THR A 148 -7.06 -12.05 11.95
C THR A 148 -7.72 -12.93 10.89
N SER A 149 -8.02 -12.41 9.70
CA SER A 149 -8.83 -13.11 8.70
C SER A 149 -8.08 -13.46 7.41
N ASP A 150 -7.07 -12.68 7.03
CA ASP A 150 -6.36 -12.85 5.76
C ASP A 150 -5.03 -13.59 5.93
N LEU A 151 -4.34 -13.41 7.05
CA LEU A 151 -3.12 -14.14 7.35
C LEU A 151 -3.47 -15.57 7.78
N ARG A 152 -2.68 -16.52 7.28
CA ARG A 152 -2.85 -17.95 7.55
C ARG A 152 -1.84 -18.44 8.58
N ALA A 153 -2.06 -19.63 9.12
CA ALA A 153 -1.10 -20.27 10.00
C ALA A 153 0.30 -20.44 9.36
N GLU A 154 0.36 -20.65 8.04
CA GLU A 154 1.59 -20.73 7.25
C GLU A 154 2.38 -19.41 7.15
N ASP A 155 1.77 -18.30 7.56
CA ASP A 155 2.38 -16.97 7.56
C ASP A 155 2.95 -16.60 8.94
N ALA A 156 2.80 -17.45 9.98
CA ALA A 156 3.18 -17.15 11.35
C ALA A 156 4.67 -16.80 11.52
N ASP A 157 5.55 -17.39 10.72
CA ASP A 157 7.00 -17.11 10.74
C ASP A 157 7.44 -16.00 9.78
N ARG A 158 6.48 -15.32 9.16
CA ARG A 158 6.72 -14.20 8.24
C ARG A 158 6.61 -12.86 8.94
N ARG A 159 7.02 -11.81 8.24
CA ARG A 159 6.91 -10.43 8.73
C ARG A 159 6.01 -9.61 7.82
N ILE A 160 5.13 -8.83 8.42
CA ILE A 160 4.45 -7.73 7.73
C ILE A 160 5.43 -6.58 7.67
N VAL A 161 5.65 -6.04 6.48
CA VAL A 161 6.48 -4.86 6.26
C VAL A 161 5.67 -3.75 5.60
N LEU A 162 6.03 -2.52 5.88
CA LEU A 162 5.50 -1.34 5.20
C LEU A 162 6.61 -0.30 5.03
N ASP A 163 6.43 0.61 4.09
CA ASP A 163 7.29 1.76 3.91
C ASP A 163 6.49 3.03 4.23
N VAL A 164 7.06 3.92 5.03
CA VAL A 164 6.45 5.19 5.41
C VAL A 164 7.44 6.32 5.17
N LEU A 165 6.98 7.42 4.57
CA LEU A 165 7.83 8.59 4.36
C LEU A 165 8.40 9.10 5.70
N VAL A 166 9.68 9.50 5.68
CA VAL A 166 10.36 10.01 6.88
C VAL A 166 9.59 11.18 7.51
N GLU A 167 9.01 12.04 6.69
CA GLU A 167 8.25 13.21 7.10
C GLU A 167 6.84 12.89 7.63
N ASN A 168 6.33 11.67 7.39
CA ASN A 168 4.98 11.28 7.83
C ASN A 168 5.00 10.73 9.27
N GLU A 169 5.27 11.62 10.23
CA GLU A 169 5.35 11.27 11.65
C GLU A 169 4.03 10.69 12.19
N ALA A 170 2.89 11.22 11.73
CA ALA A 170 1.58 10.77 12.17
C ALA A 170 1.31 9.29 11.78
N ALA A 171 1.65 8.91 10.55
CA ALA A 171 1.52 7.51 10.12
C ALA A 171 2.53 6.62 10.85
N ARG A 172 3.76 7.09 11.05
CA ARG A 172 4.77 6.34 11.79
C ARG A 172 4.32 6.05 13.22
N ALA A 173 3.83 7.06 13.94
CA ALA A 173 3.30 6.88 15.29
C ALA A 173 2.09 5.93 15.33
N LEU A 174 1.23 5.93 14.29
CA LEU A 174 0.15 4.96 14.16
C LEU A 174 0.69 3.53 14.01
N TYR A 175 1.67 3.32 13.15
CA TYR A 175 2.26 1.99 12.93
C TYR A 175 3.01 1.48 14.16
N GLU A 176 3.70 2.37 14.89
CA GLU A 176 4.35 2.02 16.17
C GLU A 176 3.31 1.52 17.20
N ARG A 177 2.16 2.20 17.33
CA ARG A 177 1.04 1.72 18.19
C ARG A 177 0.45 0.38 17.73
N LEU A 178 0.58 0.03 16.45
CA LEU A 178 0.17 -1.25 15.91
C LEU A 178 1.27 -2.32 16.01
N GLY A 179 2.36 -2.05 16.72
CA GLY A 179 3.45 -3.00 16.97
C GLY A 179 4.51 -3.08 15.88
N PHE A 180 4.51 -2.14 14.90
CA PHE A 180 5.58 -2.07 13.93
C PHE A 180 6.82 -1.39 14.51
N VAL A 181 7.98 -1.94 14.19
CA VAL A 181 9.28 -1.40 14.59
C VAL A 181 10.04 -0.92 13.35
N ALA A 182 10.63 0.26 13.43
CA ALA A 182 11.45 0.81 12.36
C ALA A 182 12.74 0.00 12.19
N ASN A 183 13.01 -0.49 10.98
CA ASN A 183 14.23 -1.21 10.67
C ASN A 183 15.35 -0.24 10.30
N VAL A 184 15.97 0.37 11.30
CA VAL A 184 17.04 1.37 11.13
C VAL A 184 18.30 0.73 10.53
N ALA A 185 18.56 -0.55 10.80
CA ALA A 185 19.74 -1.27 10.29
C ALA A 185 19.65 -1.59 8.79
N ALA A 186 18.45 -1.62 8.21
CA ALA A 186 18.23 -1.86 6.78
C ALA A 186 18.26 -0.57 5.94
N ARG A 187 18.70 0.56 6.48
CA ARG A 187 18.86 1.79 5.71
C ARG A 187 19.90 1.59 4.61
N ARG A 188 19.41 1.48 3.38
CA ARG A 188 20.26 1.52 2.21
C ARG A 188 20.82 2.94 2.02
N PRO A 189 22.03 3.09 1.41
CA PRO A 189 22.52 4.40 1.04
C PRO A 189 21.49 5.08 0.13
N ARG A 190 21.01 6.24 0.54
CA ARG A 190 20.03 7.03 -0.20
C ARG A 190 20.55 7.37 -1.59
N SER A 191 19.74 7.08 -2.61
CA SER A 191 20.08 7.45 -3.98
C SER A 191 20.02 8.97 -4.13
N ARG A 192 21.14 9.61 -4.49
CA ARG A 192 21.16 11.04 -4.82
C ARG A 192 20.29 11.42 -6.03
N ARG A 193 19.74 10.42 -6.73
CA ARG A 193 18.86 10.61 -7.89
C ARG A 193 17.38 10.70 -7.52
N LEU A 194 17.03 10.39 -6.27
CA LEU A 194 15.67 10.51 -5.75
C LEU A 194 15.51 11.81 -4.97
N PRO A 195 14.38 12.54 -5.16
CA PRO A 195 14.01 13.67 -4.33
C PRO A 195 13.97 13.28 -2.84
N ALA A 196 14.42 14.19 -1.97
CA ALA A 196 14.52 13.91 -0.53
C ALA A 196 13.14 13.64 0.12
N GLU A 197 12.10 14.25 -0.44
CA GLU A 197 10.71 14.05 -0.01
C GLU A 197 10.17 12.64 -0.22
N LEU A 198 10.87 11.79 -0.98
CA LEU A 198 10.53 10.38 -1.20
C LEU A 198 11.30 9.45 -0.27
N TYR A 199 12.14 9.97 0.61
CA TYR A 199 12.84 9.12 1.56
C TYR A 199 11.87 8.47 2.55
N SER A 200 12.01 7.15 2.69
CA SER A 200 11.13 6.34 3.50
C SER A 200 11.88 5.56 4.59
N ILE A 201 11.12 5.07 5.54
CA ILE A 201 11.58 4.15 6.58
C ILE A 201 10.77 2.87 6.41
N ARG A 202 11.47 1.73 6.27
CA ARG A 202 10.81 0.44 6.35
C ARG A 202 10.56 0.08 7.79
N MET A 203 9.31 -0.23 8.09
CA MET A 203 8.89 -0.76 9.39
C MET A 203 8.46 -2.21 9.23
N SER A 204 8.63 -3.01 10.26
CA SER A 204 8.27 -4.42 10.25
C SER A 204 7.61 -4.85 11.56
N ARG A 205 6.74 -5.86 11.46
CA ARG A 205 6.11 -6.55 12.57
C ARG A 205 6.01 -8.04 12.23
N ASP A 206 6.14 -8.90 13.23
CA ASP A 206 5.91 -10.34 13.05
C ASP A 206 4.42 -10.61 12.77
N CYS A 207 4.13 -11.63 11.94
CA CYS A 207 2.76 -12.04 11.64
C CYS A 207 2.08 -12.80 12.79
N ARG A 208 2.82 -13.20 13.83
CA ARG A 208 2.22 -13.87 14.97
C ARG A 208 1.10 -12.99 15.56
N PRO A 209 -0.06 -13.57 15.85
CA PRO A 209 -1.09 -12.85 16.58
C PRO A 209 -0.57 -12.62 18.01
N ASP A 210 0.02 -11.43 18.23
CA ASP A 210 0.16 -10.96 19.59
C ASP A 210 -1.23 -10.76 20.16
N GLU A 211 -1.43 -11.14 21.40
CA GLU A 211 -2.55 -10.64 22.18
C GLU A 211 -2.52 -9.12 22.06
N ILE A 212 -3.41 -8.58 21.25
CA ILE A 212 -3.62 -7.14 21.18
C ILE A 212 -4.19 -6.78 22.52
N THR A 213 -3.30 -6.43 23.44
CA THR A 213 -3.68 -5.88 24.74
C THR A 213 -4.49 -4.64 24.42
N ASP A 214 -5.78 -4.67 24.72
CA ASP A 214 -6.69 -3.50 24.55
C ASP A 214 -6.13 -2.41 25.48
N PRO A 215 -5.71 -1.25 25.00
CA PRO A 215 -5.19 -0.18 25.85
C PRO A 215 -6.25 0.46 26.75
N ARG A 216 -7.38 -0.20 27.00
CA ARG A 216 -8.48 0.23 27.86
C ARG A 216 -8.78 -0.69 29.04
N GLU A 217 -7.85 -1.62 29.37
CA GLU A 217 -7.85 -2.25 30.69
C GLU A 217 -6.84 -1.57 31.62
#